data_fe2f9f4fdd2f5683c4afa4d1a869e0c5
#
_entry.id   fe2f9f4fdd2f5683c4afa4d1a869e0c5
#
_cell.length_a   1.000
_cell.length_b   1.000
_cell.length_c   1.000
_cell.angle_alpha   90.00
_cell.angle_beta   90.00
_cell.angle_gamma   90.00
#
_symmetry.space_group_name_H-M   'P 1'
#
loop_
_entity.id
_entity.type
_entity.pdbx_description
1 polymer ?
#
loop_
_entity_poly.entity_id
_entity_poly.type
_entity_poly.pdbx_seq_one_letter_code
_entity_poly.pdbx_strand_id
1 'polypeptide(L)'
;MQNLSDSPPRAPPIKYYAPLGTRWAKEKAAAGGATAFDLPTDPKTIGPWILGECVGKGASGRVKIAKHRRTGQLAAVKILPLAPLVSSQSSLATQQAKSDKQRLGIDREITMMKLMNHPNIMRIYDVYEGDKELFLVLEYVEGGELFDYLVNKGKLPPNEALVYFRQIVYGINYAHTFSIIHRDLKPENILISCLSPPLVKIADWGMAAFAPPLLQLETSCGSPHYASPEIVNGEKYQGNATDIWSCGIILYALLTGRLPFDDKNVRTLLIKVKTGIYEMPNWIDPMAQDLISKMLVVDVKQRITVSLLLLL
;
A
#
# COMPACT_ATOMS: atom_id res chain seq x y z
N MET A 1 -35.88 43.93 16.47
CA MET A 1 -35.86 42.59 15.88
C MET A 1 -34.73 42.55 14.86
N GLN A 2 -33.52 42.15 15.28
CA GLN A 2 -32.39 41.95 14.39
C GLN A 2 -32.30 40.49 14.02
N ASN A 3 -32.44 40.18 12.73
CA ASN A 3 -32.27 38.85 12.17
C ASN A 3 -30.79 38.45 12.22
N LEU A 4 -30.42 37.58 13.16
CA LEU A 4 -29.14 36.90 13.23
C LEU A 4 -29.24 35.63 12.39
N SER A 5 -28.96 35.74 11.08
CA SER A 5 -28.66 34.60 10.19
C SER A 5 -27.36 34.82 9.44
N ASP A 6 -26.27 35.09 10.20
CA ASP A 6 -24.91 35.00 9.65
C ASP A 6 -24.34 33.62 9.94
N SER A 7 -24.68 32.66 9.08
CA SER A 7 -23.91 31.45 8.97
C SER A 7 -22.50 31.83 8.44
N PRO A 8 -21.39 31.40 9.09
CA PRO A 8 -20.08 31.74 8.61
C PRO A 8 -19.91 31.27 7.15
N PRO A 9 -19.20 32.04 6.30
CA PRO A 9 -19.04 31.71 4.90
C PRO A 9 -18.49 30.28 4.78
N ARG A 10 -19.12 29.46 3.96
CA ARG A 10 -18.69 28.07 3.69
C ARG A 10 -17.27 28.14 3.14
N ALA A 11 -16.32 27.55 3.86
CA ALA A 11 -14.98 27.37 3.34
C ALA A 11 -15.02 26.71 1.96
N PRO A 12 -14.26 27.19 0.97
CA PRO A 12 -14.24 26.59 -0.34
C PRO A 12 -13.88 25.10 -0.23
N PRO A 13 -14.46 24.24 -1.10
CA PRO A 13 -14.17 22.82 -1.08
C PRO A 13 -12.66 22.57 -1.24
N ILE A 14 -12.12 21.65 -0.46
CA ILE A 14 -10.73 21.24 -0.57
C ILE A 14 -10.60 20.49 -1.89
N LYS A 15 -9.79 21.04 -2.82
CA LYS A 15 -9.55 20.43 -4.12
C LYS A 15 -8.28 19.58 -4.06
N TYR A 16 -8.33 18.41 -4.67
CA TYR A 16 -7.20 17.56 -4.92
C TYR A 16 -6.77 17.70 -6.39
N TYR A 17 -5.52 18.05 -6.57
CA TYR A 17 -4.89 18.06 -7.88
C TYR A 17 -4.06 16.78 -8.03
N ALA A 18 -4.68 15.71 -8.56
CA ALA A 18 -3.96 14.49 -8.86
C ALA A 18 -2.80 14.79 -9.82
N PRO A 19 -1.60 14.23 -9.59
CA PRO A 19 -0.50 14.37 -10.54
C PRO A 19 -0.95 13.98 -11.95
N LEU A 20 -0.60 14.80 -12.94
CA LEU A 20 -0.99 14.56 -14.33
C LEU A 20 -0.46 13.19 -14.80
N GLY A 21 -1.32 12.42 -15.47
CA GLY A 21 -0.96 11.13 -16.03
C GLY A 21 -1.08 9.93 -15.09
N THR A 22 -1.44 10.12 -13.81
CA THR A 22 -1.71 9.01 -12.90
C THR A 22 -2.94 8.21 -13.32
N ARG A 23 -2.97 6.91 -12.99
CA ARG A 23 -4.12 6.04 -13.20
C ARG A 23 -5.39 6.65 -12.61
N TRP A 24 -5.29 7.12 -11.35
CA TRP A 24 -6.41 7.76 -10.66
C TRP A 24 -6.94 9.00 -11.36
N ALA A 25 -6.05 9.87 -11.88
CA ALA A 25 -6.49 11.06 -12.64
C ALA A 25 -7.29 10.68 -13.89
N LYS A 26 -6.87 9.62 -14.59
CA LYS A 26 -7.57 9.09 -15.78
C LYS A 26 -8.93 8.46 -15.41
N GLU A 27 -8.97 7.63 -14.38
CA GLU A 27 -10.21 7.00 -13.90
C GLU A 27 -11.23 8.05 -13.42
N LYS A 28 -10.76 9.05 -12.68
CA LYS A 28 -11.60 10.14 -12.17
C LYS A 28 -12.17 10.98 -13.31
N ALA A 29 -11.36 11.32 -14.31
CA ALA A 29 -11.82 12.05 -15.49
C ALA A 29 -12.85 11.25 -16.30
N ALA A 30 -12.63 9.96 -16.48
CA ALA A 30 -13.54 9.06 -17.21
C ALA A 30 -14.89 8.88 -16.46
N ALA A 31 -14.90 8.97 -15.13
CA ALA A 31 -16.08 8.80 -14.30
C ALA A 31 -16.91 10.09 -14.09
N GLY A 32 -16.54 11.22 -14.69
CA GLY A 32 -17.28 12.48 -14.61
C GLY A 32 -16.64 13.57 -13.76
N GLY A 33 -15.39 13.42 -13.36
CA GLY A 33 -14.59 14.47 -12.73
C GLY A 33 -14.52 14.45 -11.22
N ALA A 34 -14.33 15.61 -10.59
CA ALA A 34 -13.91 15.74 -9.20
C ALA A 34 -14.80 15.04 -8.15
N THR A 35 -16.10 14.95 -8.39
CA THR A 35 -17.08 14.38 -7.42
C THR A 35 -17.56 12.98 -7.79
N ALA A 36 -16.99 12.37 -8.85
CA ALA A 36 -17.47 11.11 -9.42
C ALA A 36 -17.56 9.95 -8.41
N PHE A 37 -16.73 9.96 -7.38
CA PHE A 37 -16.67 8.90 -6.36
C PHE A 37 -17.12 9.36 -4.97
N ASP A 38 -17.65 10.58 -4.85
CA ASP A 38 -18.21 11.07 -3.59
C ASP A 38 -19.61 10.49 -3.38
N LEU A 39 -19.86 9.96 -2.19
CA LEU A 39 -21.18 9.50 -1.81
C LEU A 39 -21.94 10.63 -1.10
N PRO A 40 -23.25 10.78 -1.36
CA PRO A 40 -24.09 11.76 -0.64
C PRO A 40 -24.10 11.53 0.87
N THR A 41 -23.86 10.29 1.29
CA THR A 41 -23.80 9.86 2.70
C THR A 41 -22.44 10.11 3.36
N ASP A 42 -21.42 10.53 2.61
CA ASP A 42 -20.11 10.82 3.18
C ASP A 42 -20.19 11.94 4.22
N PRO A 43 -19.61 11.77 5.42
CA PRO A 43 -19.58 12.82 6.40
C PRO A 43 -18.76 14.00 5.89
N LYS A 44 -19.19 15.22 6.20
CA LYS A 44 -18.44 16.45 5.86
C LYS A 44 -17.25 16.69 6.80
N THR A 45 -17.35 16.15 8.01
CA THR A 45 -16.32 16.31 9.04
C THR A 45 -16.21 15.05 9.89
N ILE A 46 -14.99 14.74 10.34
CA ILE A 46 -14.69 13.66 11.28
C ILE A 46 -13.76 14.24 12.34
N GLY A 47 -14.24 14.35 13.58
CA GLY A 47 -13.50 15.05 14.62
C GLY A 47 -13.06 16.45 14.16
N PRO A 48 -11.76 16.80 14.25
CA PRO A 48 -11.24 18.09 13.79
C PRO A 48 -10.98 18.17 12.27
N TRP A 49 -11.25 17.10 11.51
CA TRP A 49 -10.93 16.99 10.10
C TRP A 49 -12.12 17.32 9.22
N ILE A 50 -11.94 18.24 8.26
CA ILE A 50 -12.92 18.58 7.23
C ILE A 50 -12.60 17.75 6.00
N LEU A 51 -13.55 16.92 5.54
CA LEU A 51 -13.40 16.05 4.39
C LEU A 51 -13.63 16.81 3.09
N GLY A 52 -12.76 16.58 2.11
CA GLY A 52 -12.87 17.06 0.75
C GLY A 52 -13.30 15.97 -0.22
N GLU A 53 -12.82 16.05 -1.45
CA GLU A 53 -13.14 15.12 -2.54
C GLU A 53 -12.44 13.75 -2.38
N CYS A 54 -12.96 12.75 -3.10
CA CYS A 54 -12.36 11.43 -3.18
C CYS A 54 -11.06 11.49 -3.99
N VAL A 55 -9.97 10.94 -3.44
CA VAL A 55 -8.63 10.92 -4.04
C VAL A 55 -8.14 9.50 -4.37
N GLY A 56 -8.89 8.49 -3.99
CA GLY A 56 -8.60 7.09 -4.28
C GLY A 56 -9.78 6.18 -3.99
N LYS A 57 -9.88 5.08 -4.74
CA LYS A 57 -10.85 4.00 -4.52
C LYS A 57 -10.16 2.67 -4.78
N GLY A 58 -10.22 1.76 -3.82
CA GLY A 58 -9.66 0.43 -3.91
C GLY A 58 -10.64 -0.64 -3.47
N ALA A 59 -10.20 -1.89 -3.46
CA ALA A 59 -11.01 -3.04 -3.04
C ALA A 59 -11.44 -2.94 -1.56
N SER A 60 -10.62 -2.31 -0.72
CA SER A 60 -10.86 -2.18 0.73
C SER A 60 -11.65 -0.93 1.11
N GLY A 61 -11.90 -0.01 0.19
CA GLY A 61 -12.64 1.22 0.51
C GLY A 61 -12.26 2.41 -0.37
N ARG A 62 -12.62 3.60 0.06
CA ARG A 62 -12.35 4.87 -0.61
C ARG A 62 -11.47 5.78 0.25
N VAL A 63 -10.73 6.65 -0.40
CA VAL A 63 -9.84 7.61 0.26
C VAL A 63 -10.25 9.02 -0.10
N LYS A 64 -10.45 9.88 0.91
CA LYS A 64 -10.78 11.30 0.74
C LYS A 64 -9.65 12.18 1.24
N ILE A 65 -9.40 13.30 0.58
CA ILE A 65 -8.55 14.34 1.15
C ILE A 65 -9.25 14.98 2.35
N ALA A 66 -8.48 15.38 3.36
CA ALA A 66 -9.02 16.09 4.51
C ALA A 66 -8.07 17.21 4.96
N LYS A 67 -8.62 18.17 5.66
CA LYS A 67 -7.88 19.30 6.25
C LYS A 67 -8.23 19.46 7.72
N HIS A 68 -7.20 19.52 8.55
CA HIS A 68 -7.39 19.77 9.97
C HIS A 68 -7.88 21.21 10.23
N ARG A 69 -8.99 21.36 10.96
CA ARG A 69 -9.70 22.63 11.14
C ARG A 69 -8.83 23.73 11.77
N ARG A 70 -7.96 23.38 12.71
CA ARG A 70 -7.14 24.36 13.43
C ARG A 70 -5.79 24.62 12.78
N THR A 71 -5.07 23.54 12.39
CA THR A 71 -3.69 23.65 11.90
C THR A 71 -3.60 23.86 10.39
N GLY A 72 -4.67 23.57 9.65
CA GLY A 72 -4.64 23.56 8.19
C GLY A 72 -3.90 22.37 7.58
N GLN A 73 -3.38 21.44 8.40
CA GLN A 73 -2.68 20.25 7.94
C GLN A 73 -3.56 19.39 7.03
N LEU A 74 -2.99 18.92 5.92
CA LEU A 74 -3.64 17.98 5.03
C LEU A 74 -3.46 16.54 5.53
N ALA A 75 -4.48 15.72 5.28
CA ALA A 75 -4.49 14.29 5.57
C ALA A 75 -5.25 13.53 4.46
N ALA A 76 -5.02 12.23 4.37
CA ALA A 76 -5.82 11.30 3.60
C ALA A 76 -6.69 10.48 4.56
N VAL A 77 -8.00 10.43 4.32
CA VAL A 77 -8.92 9.64 5.14
C VAL A 77 -9.36 8.41 4.36
N LYS A 78 -8.83 7.24 4.74
CA LYS A 78 -9.27 5.95 4.21
C LYS A 78 -10.53 5.51 4.94
N ILE A 79 -11.60 5.29 4.19
CA ILE A 79 -12.92 4.92 4.72
C ILE A 79 -13.15 3.45 4.42
N LEU A 80 -13.24 2.65 5.47
CA LEU A 80 -13.40 1.20 5.42
C LEU A 80 -14.79 0.80 5.88
N PRO A 81 -15.54 -0.05 5.15
CA PRO A 81 -16.83 -0.56 5.62
C PRO A 81 -16.63 -1.53 6.80
N LEU A 82 -17.40 -1.35 7.87
CA LEU A 82 -17.40 -2.25 9.05
C LEU A 82 -18.34 -3.46 8.87
N ALA A 83 -19.34 -3.35 8.00
CA ALA A 83 -20.24 -4.45 7.74
C ALA A 83 -19.62 -5.42 6.73
N PRO A 84 -19.69 -6.76 6.97
CA PRO A 84 -19.28 -7.73 5.97
C PRO A 84 -20.17 -7.58 4.72
N LEU A 85 -19.59 -7.68 3.53
CA LEU A 85 -20.34 -7.89 2.29
C LEU A 85 -20.99 -9.27 2.38
N VAL A 86 -22.17 -9.34 2.99
CA VAL A 86 -22.87 -10.60 3.27
C VAL A 86 -23.71 -10.99 2.08
N SER A 87 -23.44 -12.17 1.51
CA SER A 87 -24.43 -12.84 0.67
C SER A 87 -25.59 -13.28 1.54
N SER A 88 -26.82 -13.02 1.10
CA SER A 88 -28.10 -13.28 1.79
C SER A 88 -28.38 -14.76 2.16
N GLN A 89 -27.43 -15.67 1.98
CA GLN A 89 -27.59 -17.12 2.16
C GLN A 89 -26.86 -17.69 3.39
N SER A 90 -26.16 -16.90 4.20
CA SER A 90 -25.43 -17.40 5.36
C SER A 90 -26.19 -17.19 6.67
N SER A 91 -26.06 -18.13 7.63
CA SER A 91 -26.69 -18.04 8.95
C SER A 91 -26.19 -16.82 9.74
N LEU A 92 -27.02 -16.27 10.64
CA LEU A 92 -26.67 -15.12 11.50
C LEU A 92 -25.36 -15.36 12.29
N ALA A 93 -25.14 -16.60 12.79
CA ALA A 93 -23.93 -16.95 13.51
C ALA A 93 -22.68 -16.88 12.61
N THR A 94 -22.80 -17.31 11.35
CA THR A 94 -21.69 -17.23 10.37
C THR A 94 -21.40 -15.78 9.97
N GLN A 95 -22.44 -14.95 9.90
CA GLN A 95 -22.31 -13.51 9.62
C GLN A 95 -21.58 -12.80 10.75
N GLN A 96 -21.98 -13.08 12.00
CA GLN A 96 -21.34 -12.51 13.18
C GLN A 96 -19.86 -12.90 13.27
N ALA A 97 -19.54 -14.19 13.11
CA ALA A 97 -18.15 -14.66 13.14
C ALA A 97 -17.27 -14.03 12.04
N LYS A 98 -17.82 -13.78 10.84
CA LYS A 98 -17.11 -13.08 9.77
C LYS A 98 -16.88 -11.60 10.11
N SER A 99 -17.89 -10.95 10.68
CA SER A 99 -17.80 -9.55 11.14
C SER A 99 -16.73 -9.39 12.21
N ASP A 100 -16.73 -10.26 13.22
CA ASP A 100 -15.77 -10.24 14.33
C ASP A 100 -14.34 -10.49 13.83
N LYS A 101 -14.16 -11.43 12.90
CA LYS A 101 -12.87 -11.70 12.27
C LYS A 101 -12.34 -10.51 11.45
N GLN A 102 -13.22 -9.85 10.70
CA GLN A 102 -12.88 -8.65 9.92
C GLN A 102 -12.48 -7.50 10.85
N ARG A 103 -13.27 -7.26 11.90
CA ARG A 103 -12.98 -6.21 12.91
C ARG A 103 -11.64 -6.45 13.59
N LEU A 104 -11.37 -7.69 14.03
CA LEU A 104 -10.08 -8.05 14.62
C LEU A 104 -8.89 -7.82 13.67
N GLY A 105 -9.09 -8.06 12.36
CA GLY A 105 -8.08 -7.77 11.34
C GLY A 105 -7.78 -6.27 11.24
N ILE A 106 -8.83 -5.45 11.19
CA ILE A 106 -8.73 -3.99 11.12
C ILE A 106 -8.07 -3.41 12.38
N ASP A 107 -8.46 -3.87 13.56
CA ASP A 107 -7.88 -3.43 14.84
C ASP A 107 -6.37 -3.74 14.93
N ARG A 108 -5.95 -4.89 14.40
CA ARG A 108 -4.54 -5.26 14.29
C ARG A 108 -3.78 -4.33 13.34
N GLU A 109 -4.33 -4.06 12.16
CA GLU A 109 -3.74 -3.13 11.18
C GLU A 109 -3.52 -1.75 11.82
N ILE A 110 -4.55 -1.21 12.47
CA ILE A 110 -4.47 0.07 13.17
C ILE A 110 -3.38 0.05 14.23
N THR A 111 -3.34 -1.01 15.04
CA THR A 111 -2.34 -1.15 16.12
C THR A 111 -0.93 -1.19 15.54
N MET A 112 -0.70 -1.98 14.48
CA MET A 112 0.60 -2.05 13.80
C MET A 112 1.01 -0.69 13.22
N MET A 113 0.09 -0.01 12.53
CA MET A 113 0.37 1.32 11.95
C MET A 113 0.69 2.36 13.04
N LYS A 114 0.02 2.32 14.19
CA LYS A 114 0.28 3.22 15.32
C LYS A 114 1.65 2.98 15.98
N LEU A 115 2.15 1.76 15.94
CA LEU A 115 3.47 1.40 16.47
C LEU A 115 4.61 1.86 15.56
N MET A 116 4.34 2.06 14.27
CA MET A 116 5.37 2.41 13.29
C MET A 116 5.53 3.93 13.15
N ASN A 117 6.75 4.41 13.41
CA ASN A 117 7.13 5.80 13.19
C ASN A 117 8.48 5.85 12.46
N HIS A 118 8.43 5.89 11.13
CA HIS A 118 9.61 5.88 10.27
C HIS A 118 9.38 6.78 9.05
N PRO A 119 10.39 7.52 8.55
CA PRO A 119 10.23 8.43 7.41
C PRO A 119 9.71 7.75 6.13
N ASN A 120 10.02 6.47 5.93
CA ASN A 120 9.61 5.71 4.76
C ASN A 120 8.38 4.81 5.00
N ILE A 121 7.63 5.02 6.08
CA ILE A 121 6.34 4.36 6.35
C ILE A 121 5.27 5.45 6.50
N MET A 122 4.11 5.22 5.87
CA MET A 122 2.96 6.12 5.99
C MET A 122 2.48 6.18 7.44
N ARG A 123 2.34 7.39 7.97
CA ARG A 123 1.91 7.63 9.33
C ARG A 123 0.39 7.65 9.44
N ILE A 124 -0.15 7.11 10.54
CA ILE A 124 -1.53 7.28 10.95
C ILE A 124 -1.61 8.40 12.00
N TYR A 125 -2.54 9.33 11.81
CA TYR A 125 -2.76 10.44 12.76
C TYR A 125 -3.87 10.13 13.75
N ASP A 126 -5.02 9.69 13.24
CA ASP A 126 -6.24 9.44 14.01
C ASP A 126 -7.04 8.27 13.46
N VAL A 127 -7.93 7.74 14.29
CA VAL A 127 -8.91 6.73 13.91
C VAL A 127 -10.25 7.09 14.50
N TYR A 128 -11.27 7.11 13.67
CA TYR A 128 -12.66 7.37 14.10
C TYR A 128 -13.54 6.21 13.65
N GLU A 129 -14.40 5.76 14.56
CA GLU A 129 -15.39 4.73 14.29
C GLU A 129 -16.77 5.37 14.12
N GLY A 130 -17.44 5.10 13.00
CA GLY A 130 -18.84 5.40 12.75
C GLY A 130 -19.69 4.15 12.84
N ASP A 131 -21.01 4.28 12.65
CA ASP A 131 -21.94 3.15 12.75
C ASP A 131 -21.66 2.01 11.76
N LYS A 132 -21.22 2.34 10.56
CA LYS A 132 -21.04 1.39 9.46
C LYS A 132 -19.66 1.48 8.80
N GLU A 133 -18.85 2.41 9.19
CA GLU A 133 -17.57 2.72 8.55
C GLU A 133 -16.51 3.11 9.58
N LEU A 134 -15.29 2.74 9.28
CA LEU A 134 -14.10 3.14 10.01
C LEU A 134 -13.32 4.15 9.18
N PHE A 135 -12.83 5.19 9.82
CA PHE A 135 -12.11 6.30 9.18
C PHE A 135 -10.67 6.33 9.72
N LEU A 136 -9.73 5.97 8.86
CA LEU A 136 -8.30 6.06 9.17
C LEU A 136 -7.76 7.37 8.64
N VAL A 137 -7.32 8.25 9.52
CA VAL A 137 -6.70 9.53 9.14
C VAL A 137 -5.21 9.31 8.99
N LEU A 138 -4.74 9.34 7.75
CA LEU A 138 -3.38 9.01 7.33
C LEU A 138 -2.63 10.27 6.90
N GLU A 139 -1.33 10.20 6.89
CA GLU A 139 -0.46 11.19 6.27
C GLU A 139 -0.86 11.38 4.79
N TYR A 140 -0.97 12.64 4.37
CA TYR A 140 -1.25 12.97 2.98
C TYR A 140 0.04 13.01 2.17
N VAL A 141 0.06 12.32 1.04
CA VAL A 141 1.20 12.17 0.13
C VAL A 141 0.78 12.63 -1.27
N GLU A 142 1.42 13.68 -1.79
CA GLU A 142 1.00 14.34 -3.04
C GLU A 142 1.50 13.67 -4.31
N GLY A 143 2.66 13.02 -4.29
CA GLY A 143 3.36 12.56 -5.50
C GLY A 143 2.75 11.33 -6.17
N GLY A 144 1.71 10.73 -5.58
CA GLY A 144 1.05 9.54 -6.14
C GLY A 144 1.84 8.25 -5.94
N GLU A 145 1.45 7.20 -6.67
CA GLU A 145 2.05 5.88 -6.59
C GLU A 145 3.39 5.80 -7.35
N LEU A 146 4.38 5.10 -6.81
CA LEU A 146 5.63 4.80 -7.52
C LEU A 146 5.35 4.00 -8.81
N PHE A 147 4.27 3.22 -8.82
CA PHE A 147 3.79 2.52 -10.01
C PHE A 147 3.51 3.49 -11.16
N ASP A 148 2.68 4.52 -10.94
CA ASP A 148 2.34 5.50 -11.96
C ASP A 148 3.57 6.26 -12.45
N TYR A 149 4.48 6.59 -11.52
CA TYR A 149 5.74 7.25 -11.87
C TYR A 149 6.60 6.37 -12.78
N LEU A 150 6.71 5.07 -12.46
CA LEU A 150 7.44 4.10 -13.26
C LEU A 150 6.81 3.91 -14.64
N VAL A 151 5.48 3.78 -14.72
CA VAL A 151 4.76 3.66 -16.00
C VAL A 151 5.00 4.86 -16.89
N ASN A 152 5.00 6.07 -16.34
CA ASN A 152 5.22 7.30 -17.10
C ASN A 152 6.67 7.46 -17.57
N LYS A 153 7.66 7.00 -16.81
CA LYS A 153 9.08 7.03 -17.16
C LYS A 153 9.55 5.82 -17.98
N GLY A 154 8.82 4.71 -17.92
CA GLY A 154 9.19 3.42 -18.53
C GLY A 154 10.17 2.63 -17.67
N LYS A 155 11.32 3.20 -17.33
CA LYS A 155 12.32 2.65 -16.40
C LYS A 155 13.11 3.78 -15.75
N LEU A 156 13.75 3.50 -14.61
CA LEU A 156 14.54 4.50 -13.90
C LEU A 156 16.05 4.33 -14.17
N PRO A 157 16.80 5.43 -14.20
CA PRO A 157 18.26 5.36 -14.15
C PRO A 157 18.71 4.63 -12.88
N PRO A 158 19.83 3.86 -12.91
CA PRO A 158 20.27 3.06 -11.77
C PRO A 158 20.40 3.84 -10.45
N ASN A 159 20.98 5.05 -10.50
CA ASN A 159 21.13 5.91 -9.33
C ASN A 159 19.78 6.32 -8.73
N GLU A 160 18.79 6.65 -9.57
CA GLU A 160 17.45 7.01 -9.12
C GLU A 160 16.73 5.78 -8.54
N ALA A 161 16.80 4.64 -9.21
CA ALA A 161 16.24 3.38 -8.72
C ALA A 161 16.81 2.99 -7.35
N LEU A 162 18.12 3.15 -7.15
CA LEU A 162 18.80 2.86 -5.89
C LEU A 162 18.30 3.76 -4.75
N VAL A 163 18.08 5.06 -5.01
CA VAL A 163 17.57 5.99 -3.99
C VAL A 163 16.20 5.57 -3.50
N TYR A 164 15.27 5.21 -4.39
CA TYR A 164 13.95 4.70 -4.00
C TYR A 164 14.05 3.34 -3.31
N PHE A 165 14.82 2.44 -3.88
CA PHE A 165 14.97 1.08 -3.36
C PHE A 165 15.53 1.04 -1.92
N ARG A 166 16.57 1.82 -1.64
CA ARG A 166 17.14 1.92 -0.28
C ARG A 166 16.10 2.38 0.75
N GLN A 167 15.26 3.34 0.40
CA GLN A 167 14.21 3.82 1.29
C GLN A 167 13.14 2.76 1.57
N ILE A 168 12.77 1.97 0.54
CA ILE A 168 11.87 0.83 0.69
C ILE A 168 12.47 -0.19 1.67
N VAL A 169 13.74 -0.55 1.46
CA VAL A 169 14.45 -1.50 2.34
C VAL A 169 14.55 -0.99 3.77
N TYR A 170 14.83 0.30 3.98
CA TYR A 170 14.86 0.89 5.33
C TYR A 170 13.48 0.81 6.01
N GLY A 171 12.41 1.11 5.30
CA GLY A 171 11.04 1.01 5.84
C GLY A 171 10.67 -0.42 6.20
N ILE A 172 10.97 -1.39 5.32
CA ILE A 172 10.71 -2.82 5.57
C ILE A 172 11.57 -3.34 6.72
N ASN A 173 12.87 -3.00 6.77
CA ASN A 173 13.71 -3.37 7.90
C ASN A 173 13.16 -2.86 9.23
N TYR A 174 12.74 -1.61 9.27
CA TYR A 174 12.13 -1.04 10.46
C TYR A 174 10.88 -1.81 10.89
N ALA A 175 9.96 -2.13 9.98
CA ALA A 175 8.77 -2.93 10.30
C ALA A 175 9.15 -4.33 10.82
N HIS A 176 10.14 -4.98 10.19
CA HIS A 176 10.62 -6.30 10.59
C HIS A 176 11.25 -6.31 12.00
N THR A 177 11.84 -5.19 12.48
CA THR A 177 12.33 -5.11 13.88
C THR A 177 11.19 -5.23 14.91
N PHE A 178 9.97 -4.87 14.52
CA PHE A 178 8.74 -5.05 15.30
C PHE A 178 8.00 -6.35 14.97
N SER A 179 8.62 -7.24 14.19
CA SER A 179 7.98 -8.48 13.69
C SER A 179 6.73 -8.21 12.85
N ILE A 180 6.64 -7.05 12.21
CA ILE A 180 5.55 -6.68 11.32
C ILE A 180 5.97 -6.94 9.88
N ILE A 181 5.20 -7.79 9.19
CA ILE A 181 5.41 -8.20 7.81
C ILE A 181 4.35 -7.54 6.94
N HIS A 182 4.75 -6.95 5.80
CA HIS A 182 3.84 -6.25 4.92
C HIS A 182 2.92 -7.19 4.12
N ARG A 183 3.46 -8.22 3.49
CA ARG A 183 2.81 -9.29 2.70
C ARG A 183 2.17 -8.89 1.37
N ASP A 184 2.04 -7.62 1.05
CA ASP A 184 1.56 -7.11 -0.26
C ASP A 184 2.41 -5.93 -0.74
N LEU A 185 3.73 -6.05 -0.60
CA LEU A 185 4.66 -5.01 -1.05
C LEU A 185 4.73 -4.99 -2.58
N LYS A 186 4.42 -3.82 -3.16
CA LYS A 186 4.39 -3.58 -4.61
C LYS A 186 4.47 -2.07 -4.88
N PRO A 187 4.81 -1.62 -6.11
CA PRO A 187 4.96 -0.20 -6.43
C PRO A 187 3.68 0.63 -6.24
N GLU A 188 2.50 0.01 -6.30
CA GLU A 188 1.21 0.65 -6.02
C GLU A 188 1.06 1.03 -4.53
N ASN A 189 1.70 0.27 -3.63
CA ASN A 189 1.70 0.50 -2.20
C ASN A 189 2.90 1.35 -1.72
N ILE A 190 3.63 1.94 -2.65
CA ILE A 190 4.74 2.86 -2.37
C ILE A 190 4.37 4.22 -2.94
N LEU A 191 4.23 5.21 -2.06
CA LEU A 191 3.83 6.56 -2.42
C LEU A 191 5.04 7.50 -2.44
N ILE A 192 5.09 8.40 -3.41
CA ILE A 192 6.14 9.41 -3.54
C ILE A 192 5.72 10.63 -2.74
N SER A 193 6.42 10.91 -1.65
CA SER A 193 6.15 12.07 -0.79
C SER A 193 6.82 13.33 -1.31
N CYS A 194 8.00 13.18 -1.93
CA CYS A 194 8.74 14.28 -2.52
C CYS A 194 9.61 13.75 -3.67
N LEU A 195 9.79 14.57 -4.71
CA LEU A 195 10.68 14.24 -5.84
C LEU A 195 12.07 14.87 -5.70
N SER A 196 12.20 15.95 -4.94
CA SER A 196 13.47 16.65 -4.77
C SER A 196 13.59 17.25 -3.35
N PRO A 197 14.34 16.60 -2.44
CA PRO A 197 14.97 15.28 -2.59
C PRO A 197 13.93 14.15 -2.67
N PRO A 198 14.24 13.03 -3.35
CA PRO A 198 13.31 11.90 -3.45
C PRO A 198 12.99 11.32 -2.08
N LEU A 199 11.69 11.21 -1.77
CA LEU A 199 11.20 10.58 -0.54
C LEU A 199 10.00 9.71 -0.85
N VAL A 200 10.06 8.43 -0.45
CA VAL A 200 8.94 7.48 -0.58
C VAL A 200 8.46 6.97 0.76
N LYS A 201 7.19 6.55 0.77
CA LYS A 201 6.52 5.99 1.95
C LYS A 201 5.78 4.71 1.57
N ILE A 202 6.01 3.67 2.35
CA ILE A 202 5.28 2.40 2.24
C ILE A 202 3.90 2.59 2.86
N ALA A 203 2.88 2.25 2.10
CA ALA A 203 1.47 2.40 2.44
C ALA A 203 0.73 1.06 2.37
N ASP A 204 -0.53 1.07 2.78
CA ASP A 204 -1.47 -0.06 2.72
C ASP A 204 -0.99 -1.32 3.47
N TRP A 205 -0.92 -1.21 4.78
CA TRP A 205 -0.59 -2.30 5.71
C TRP A 205 -1.78 -3.21 6.02
N GLY A 206 -2.86 -3.16 5.20
CA GLY A 206 -4.10 -3.92 5.39
C GLY A 206 -3.95 -5.44 5.31
N MET A 207 -2.85 -5.91 4.72
CA MET A 207 -2.49 -7.32 4.67
C MET A 207 -1.39 -7.70 5.68
N ALA A 208 -0.90 -6.74 6.47
CA ALA A 208 0.21 -6.97 7.38
C ALA A 208 -0.08 -8.03 8.45
N ALA A 209 0.95 -8.70 8.90
CA ALA A 209 0.87 -9.67 9.98
C ALA A 209 1.96 -9.45 11.02
N PHE A 210 1.62 -9.69 12.28
CA PHE A 210 2.60 -9.82 13.34
C PHE A 210 3.15 -11.26 13.32
N ALA A 211 4.41 -11.42 12.99
CA ALA A 211 5.07 -12.72 12.86
C ALA A 211 6.45 -12.70 13.53
N PRO A 212 6.55 -12.99 14.84
CA PRO A 212 7.81 -13.20 15.51
C PRO A 212 8.66 -14.27 14.82
N PRO A 213 9.99 -14.28 14.97
CA PRO A 213 10.93 -15.09 14.17
C PRO A 213 10.63 -16.59 14.09
N LEU A 214 9.95 -17.17 15.07
CA LEU A 214 9.58 -18.59 15.09
C LEU A 214 8.16 -18.88 14.59
N LEU A 215 7.36 -17.84 14.33
CA LEU A 215 6.00 -18.00 13.83
C LEU A 215 6.01 -18.10 12.31
N GLN A 216 5.42 -19.18 11.80
CA GLN A 216 5.16 -19.35 10.38
C GLN A 216 3.73 -18.89 10.04
N LEU A 217 3.58 -18.18 8.93
CA LEU A 217 2.32 -17.74 8.41
C LEU A 217 1.73 -18.80 7.46
N GLU A 218 0.39 -18.91 7.44
CA GLU A 218 -0.32 -19.91 6.63
C GLU A 218 -1.25 -19.25 5.60
N THR A 219 -1.55 -17.96 5.76
CA THR A 219 -2.53 -17.29 4.91
C THR A 219 -1.89 -16.84 3.62
N SER A 220 -2.30 -17.41 2.50
CA SER A 220 -1.96 -16.93 1.16
C SER A 220 -2.64 -15.61 0.88
N CYS A 221 -1.88 -14.57 0.65
CA CYS A 221 -2.37 -13.22 0.36
C CYS A 221 -1.36 -12.45 -0.50
N GLY A 222 -1.76 -11.30 -1.01
CA GLY A 222 -0.93 -10.44 -1.84
C GLY A 222 -1.21 -10.57 -3.34
N SER A 223 -0.57 -9.70 -4.11
CA SER A 223 -0.72 -9.61 -5.57
C SER A 223 0.10 -10.71 -6.26
N PRO A 224 -0.47 -11.50 -7.18
CA PRO A 224 0.19 -12.70 -7.75
C PRO A 224 1.58 -12.44 -8.37
N HIS A 225 1.78 -11.28 -8.99
CA HIS A 225 3.06 -10.90 -9.62
C HIS A 225 4.19 -10.64 -8.62
N TYR A 226 3.86 -10.38 -7.35
CA TYR A 226 4.81 -10.05 -6.28
C TYR A 226 4.88 -11.15 -5.21
N ALA A 227 3.98 -12.15 -5.29
CA ALA A 227 3.95 -13.27 -4.35
C ALA A 227 5.19 -14.15 -4.52
N SER A 228 5.75 -14.59 -3.40
CA SER A 228 6.89 -15.50 -3.39
C SER A 228 6.50 -16.96 -3.67
N PRO A 229 7.46 -17.83 -4.10
CA PRO A 229 7.19 -19.23 -4.41
C PRO A 229 6.49 -19.99 -3.29
N GLU A 230 6.90 -19.78 -2.03
CA GLU A 230 6.30 -20.43 -0.87
C GLU A 230 4.84 -20.03 -0.65
N ILE A 231 4.47 -18.75 -0.93
CA ILE A 231 3.07 -18.32 -0.90
C ILE A 231 2.27 -18.98 -2.01
N VAL A 232 2.83 -19.02 -3.22
CA VAL A 232 2.17 -19.63 -4.40
C VAL A 232 2.00 -21.13 -4.22
N ASN A 233 2.88 -21.80 -3.47
CA ASN A 233 2.77 -23.22 -3.13
C ASN A 233 1.77 -23.49 -2.00
N GLY A 234 1.31 -22.47 -1.28
CA GLY A 234 0.45 -22.65 -0.11
C GLY A 234 1.20 -23.25 1.09
N GLU A 235 2.51 -23.08 1.13
CA GLU A 235 3.36 -23.58 2.22
C GLU A 235 3.29 -22.63 3.43
N LYS A 236 3.64 -23.17 4.62
CA LYS A 236 3.91 -22.31 5.78
C LYS A 236 5.21 -21.54 5.52
N TYR A 237 5.20 -20.25 5.77
CA TYR A 237 6.30 -19.39 5.36
C TYR A 237 6.75 -18.39 6.43
N GLN A 238 8.01 -17.97 6.31
CA GLN A 238 8.57 -16.87 7.09
C GLN A 238 8.27 -15.55 6.37
N GLY A 239 7.48 -14.68 7.01
CA GLY A 239 7.01 -13.45 6.38
C GLY A 239 8.12 -12.51 5.91
N ASN A 240 9.22 -12.39 6.70
CA ASN A 240 10.35 -11.53 6.33
C ASN A 240 10.92 -11.88 4.95
N ALA A 241 11.04 -13.17 4.65
CA ALA A 241 11.58 -13.63 3.38
C ALA A 241 10.65 -13.30 2.20
N THR A 242 9.33 -13.27 2.41
CA THR A 242 8.36 -12.91 1.36
C THR A 242 8.44 -11.44 0.98
N ASP A 243 8.61 -10.54 1.95
CA ASP A 243 8.81 -9.11 1.66
C ASP A 243 10.12 -8.87 0.90
N ILE A 244 11.19 -9.65 1.18
CA ILE A 244 12.46 -9.56 0.43
C ILE A 244 12.30 -10.03 -1.03
N TRP A 245 11.52 -11.09 -1.27
CA TRP A 245 11.17 -11.49 -2.64
C TRP A 245 10.47 -10.35 -3.38
N SER A 246 9.45 -9.74 -2.77
CA SER A 246 8.74 -8.58 -3.33
C SER A 246 9.68 -7.40 -3.60
N CYS A 247 10.64 -7.12 -2.71
CA CYS A 247 11.69 -6.12 -2.94
C CYS A 247 12.50 -6.45 -4.20
N GLY A 248 12.86 -7.71 -4.43
CA GLY A 248 13.56 -8.15 -5.65
C GLY A 248 12.77 -7.88 -6.92
N ILE A 249 11.46 -8.19 -6.91
CA ILE A 249 10.55 -7.86 -8.02
C ILE A 249 10.52 -6.36 -8.27
N ILE A 250 10.40 -5.54 -7.21
CA ILE A 250 10.36 -4.08 -7.31
C ILE A 250 11.66 -3.54 -7.90
N LEU A 251 12.83 -3.96 -7.41
CA LEU A 251 14.11 -3.49 -7.94
C LEU A 251 14.27 -3.84 -9.42
N TYR A 252 13.92 -5.07 -9.80
CA TYR A 252 13.91 -5.47 -11.20
C TYR A 252 12.99 -4.55 -12.04
N ALA A 253 11.77 -4.29 -11.56
CA ALA A 253 10.82 -3.43 -12.25
C ALA A 253 11.31 -1.98 -12.37
N LEU A 254 11.91 -1.41 -11.33
CA LEU A 254 12.48 -0.07 -11.37
C LEU A 254 13.56 0.07 -12.45
N LEU A 255 14.43 -0.93 -12.58
CA LEU A 255 15.55 -0.90 -13.52
C LEU A 255 15.15 -1.25 -14.96
N THR A 256 14.15 -2.10 -15.16
CA THR A 256 13.78 -2.63 -16.48
C THR A 256 12.51 -2.05 -17.07
N GLY A 257 11.61 -1.52 -16.22
CA GLY A 257 10.25 -1.15 -16.60
C GLY A 257 9.33 -2.34 -16.85
N ARG A 258 9.75 -3.56 -16.47
CA ARG A 258 9.02 -4.82 -16.66
C ARG A 258 9.06 -5.65 -15.38
N LEU A 259 8.11 -6.57 -15.24
CA LEU A 259 8.14 -7.58 -14.18
C LEU A 259 9.06 -8.76 -14.59
N PRO A 260 9.80 -9.39 -13.67
CA PRO A 260 10.59 -10.58 -13.98
C PRO A 260 9.69 -11.78 -14.28
N PHE A 261 8.53 -11.86 -13.65
CA PHE A 261 7.52 -12.88 -13.88
C PHE A 261 6.23 -12.20 -14.34
N ASP A 262 5.85 -12.46 -15.59
CA ASP A 262 4.61 -11.94 -16.18
C ASP A 262 4.06 -12.95 -17.19
N ASP A 263 2.72 -13.05 -17.23
CA ASP A 263 2.00 -13.85 -18.21
C ASP A 263 0.52 -13.45 -18.23
N LYS A 264 -0.11 -13.50 -19.41
CA LYS A 264 -1.56 -13.29 -19.56
C LYS A 264 -2.38 -14.37 -18.85
N ASN A 265 -1.82 -15.58 -18.72
CA ASN A 265 -2.43 -16.68 -18.02
C ASN A 265 -1.86 -16.77 -16.60
N VAL A 266 -2.72 -16.58 -15.60
CA VAL A 266 -2.34 -16.62 -14.18
C VAL A 266 -1.68 -17.95 -13.78
N ARG A 267 -2.12 -19.09 -14.34
CA ARG A 267 -1.49 -20.40 -14.04
C ARG A 267 -0.06 -20.46 -14.54
N THR A 268 0.21 -19.95 -15.74
CA THR A 268 1.56 -19.88 -16.31
C THR A 268 2.44 -18.90 -15.50
N LEU A 269 1.89 -17.75 -15.09
CA LEU A 269 2.57 -16.82 -14.20
C LEU A 269 3.00 -17.51 -12.90
N LEU A 270 2.08 -18.24 -12.25
CA LEU A 270 2.38 -18.92 -10.99
C LEU A 270 3.44 -20.03 -11.17
N ILE A 271 3.48 -20.73 -12.32
CA ILE A 271 4.55 -21.69 -12.64
C ILE A 271 5.89 -20.98 -12.76
N LYS A 272 5.97 -19.84 -13.46
CA LYS A 272 7.20 -19.05 -13.57
C LYS A 272 7.72 -18.60 -12.19
N VAL A 273 6.83 -18.13 -11.32
CA VAL A 273 7.17 -17.77 -9.93
C VAL A 273 7.72 -18.96 -9.17
N LYS A 274 7.04 -20.12 -9.21
CA LYS A 274 7.47 -21.36 -8.51
C LYS A 274 8.85 -21.84 -8.96
N THR A 275 9.15 -21.73 -10.24
CA THR A 275 10.45 -22.16 -10.79
C THR A 275 11.57 -21.14 -10.56
N GLY A 276 11.22 -19.87 -10.31
CA GLY A 276 12.19 -18.79 -10.15
C GLY A 276 12.97 -18.49 -11.44
N ILE A 277 12.49 -18.97 -12.61
CA ILE A 277 13.17 -18.76 -13.89
C ILE A 277 12.65 -17.48 -14.53
N TYR A 278 13.52 -16.50 -14.71
CA TYR A 278 13.25 -15.22 -15.34
C TYR A 278 14.45 -14.76 -16.18
N GLU A 279 14.20 -13.85 -17.11
CA GLU A 279 15.25 -13.25 -17.93
C GLU A 279 15.96 -12.14 -17.14
N MET A 280 17.30 -12.22 -17.02
CA MET A 280 18.12 -11.14 -16.50
C MET A 280 18.77 -10.40 -17.68
N PRO A 281 18.37 -9.14 -17.97
CA PRO A 281 18.95 -8.40 -19.07
C PRO A 281 20.44 -8.11 -18.85
N ASN A 282 21.25 -8.37 -19.86
CA ASN A 282 22.70 -8.21 -19.83
C ASN A 282 23.20 -6.76 -19.73
N TRP A 283 22.31 -5.79 -19.97
CA TRP A 283 22.61 -4.35 -19.88
C TRP A 283 22.41 -3.78 -18.46
N ILE A 284 21.87 -4.57 -17.51
CA ILE A 284 21.80 -4.18 -16.10
C ILE A 284 23.21 -4.29 -15.50
N ASP A 285 23.54 -3.32 -14.63
CA ASP A 285 24.80 -3.34 -13.89
C ASP A 285 25.01 -4.68 -13.14
N PRO A 286 26.21 -5.28 -13.20
CA PRO A 286 26.47 -6.58 -12.57
C PRO A 286 26.18 -6.63 -11.06
N MET A 287 26.39 -5.52 -10.33
CA MET A 287 26.08 -5.46 -8.90
C MET A 287 24.56 -5.51 -8.66
N ALA A 288 23.78 -4.82 -9.51
CA ALA A 288 22.34 -4.89 -9.45
C ALA A 288 21.79 -6.26 -9.86
N GLN A 289 22.41 -6.94 -10.86
CA GLN A 289 22.08 -8.32 -11.22
C GLN A 289 22.32 -9.28 -10.05
N ASP A 290 23.49 -9.19 -9.40
CA ASP A 290 23.84 -9.99 -8.24
C ASP A 290 22.84 -9.78 -7.09
N LEU A 291 22.49 -8.52 -6.81
CA LEU A 291 21.54 -8.19 -5.75
C LEU A 291 20.14 -8.75 -6.03
N ILE A 292 19.62 -8.57 -7.25
CA ILE A 292 18.32 -9.12 -7.66
C ILE A 292 18.34 -10.65 -7.54
N SER A 293 19.41 -11.29 -8.02
CA SER A 293 19.53 -12.75 -7.97
C SER A 293 19.55 -13.31 -6.56
N LYS A 294 20.12 -12.59 -5.58
CA LYS A 294 20.10 -12.97 -4.16
C LYS A 294 18.74 -12.79 -3.50
N MET A 295 17.92 -11.86 -3.98
CA MET A 295 16.54 -11.67 -3.47
C MET A 295 15.55 -12.64 -4.11
N LEU A 296 15.68 -12.95 -5.40
CA LEU A 296 14.78 -13.84 -6.14
C LEU A 296 15.23 -15.30 -6.11
N VAL A 297 15.66 -15.78 -4.94
CA VAL A 297 16.01 -17.18 -4.68
C VAL A 297 14.78 -17.94 -4.21
N VAL A 298 14.46 -19.06 -4.86
CA VAL A 298 13.29 -19.90 -4.52
C VAL A 298 13.46 -20.52 -3.14
N ASP A 299 14.65 -21.06 -2.84
CA ASP A 299 14.96 -21.60 -1.50
C ASP A 299 15.05 -20.46 -0.47
N VAL A 300 14.06 -20.38 0.40
CA VAL A 300 13.97 -19.37 1.46
C VAL A 300 15.20 -19.32 2.35
N LYS A 301 15.89 -20.47 2.58
CA LYS A 301 17.09 -20.56 3.44
C LYS A 301 18.31 -19.92 2.79
N GLN A 302 18.34 -19.84 1.46
CA GLN A 302 19.41 -19.24 0.69
C GLN A 302 19.10 -17.80 0.26
N ARG A 303 17.84 -17.38 0.35
CA ARG A 303 17.42 -16.00 0.05
C ARG A 303 18.08 -15.03 1.02
N ILE A 304 18.61 -13.92 0.48
CA ILE A 304 19.23 -12.86 1.30
C ILE A 304 18.27 -12.35 2.37
N THR A 305 18.80 -12.03 3.56
CA THR A 305 18.02 -11.40 4.63
C THR A 305 18.05 -9.87 4.52
N VAL A 306 17.07 -9.19 5.12
CA VAL A 306 17.05 -7.71 5.13
C VAL A 306 18.31 -7.12 5.77
N SER A 307 18.85 -7.77 6.82
CA SER A 307 20.07 -7.31 7.48
C SER A 307 21.28 -7.36 6.58
N LEU A 308 21.44 -8.42 5.76
CA LEU A 308 22.50 -8.51 4.77
C LEU A 308 22.27 -7.52 3.62
N LEU A 309 21.03 -7.31 3.21
CA LEU A 309 20.66 -6.36 2.16
C LEU A 309 21.05 -4.91 2.52
N LEU A 310 21.02 -4.55 3.80
CA LEU A 310 21.44 -3.23 4.28
C LEU A 310 22.95 -3.02 4.32
N LEU A 311 23.75 -4.09 4.24
CA LEU A 311 25.21 -4.03 4.24
C LEU A 311 25.81 -3.90 2.84
N LEU A 312 25.00 -4.15 1.80
CA LEU A 312 25.36 -4.02 0.39
C LEU A 312 24.96 -2.65 -0.17
#